data_de758666548fe9232bf854824da9df75
#
_entry.id   de758666548fe9232bf854824da9df75
#
_cell.length_a   1.000
_cell.length_b   1.000
_cell.length_c   1.000
_cell.angle_alpha   90.00
_cell.angle_beta   90.00
_cell.angle_gamma   90.00
#
_symmetry.space_group_name_H-M   'P 1'
#
loop_
_entity.id
_entity.type
_entity.pdbx_description
1 polymer ?
#
loop_
_entity_poly.entity_id
_entity_poly.type
_entity_poly.pdbx_seq_one_letter_code
_entity_poly.pdbx_strand_id
1 'polypeptide(L)'
;LHATYNLPETKSEMLKDAPLAGIMYEKSLDPDIRSLRQTIVYGLKGISAYGHQARELGYFSDQVDDFYITALEATTDDSLTVEELIRMTMRTGENALEVMKKLDEANTETYGNPSPHKVDVHIKKGPFIIVSGHDLKDLEMLLEQSKGKGINIYTHGEMLPCHGYDGLKKYPHLIGNFGGAWQDQQKQFDN
;
A
#
# COMPACT_ATOMS: atom_id res chain seq x y z
N LEU A 1 -4.03 1.58 -24.77
CA LEU A 1 -4.28 0.13 -24.71
C LEU A 1 -5.57 -0.11 -23.93
N HIS A 2 -6.56 -0.77 -24.55
CA HIS A 2 -7.77 -1.22 -23.85
C HIS A 2 -7.69 -2.74 -23.73
N ALA A 3 -7.64 -3.23 -22.49
CA ALA A 3 -7.84 -4.64 -22.19
C ALA A 3 -9.27 -4.86 -21.71
N THR A 4 -9.99 -5.79 -22.32
CA THR A 4 -11.32 -6.18 -21.88
C THR A 4 -11.24 -7.57 -21.29
N TYR A 5 -11.69 -7.71 -20.04
CA TYR A 5 -11.82 -9.00 -19.38
C TYR A 5 -13.28 -9.21 -18.96
N ASN A 6 -13.87 -10.30 -19.40
CA ASN A 6 -15.23 -10.68 -18.99
C ASN A 6 -15.14 -11.46 -17.67
N LEU A 7 -15.67 -10.85 -16.60
CA LEU A 7 -15.72 -11.51 -15.30
C LEU A 7 -16.59 -12.78 -15.38
N PRO A 8 -16.11 -13.92 -14.86
CA PRO A 8 -16.91 -15.12 -14.73
C PRO A 8 -18.14 -14.89 -13.84
N GLU A 9 -19.27 -15.46 -14.19
CA GLU A 9 -20.52 -15.27 -13.45
C GLU A 9 -20.64 -16.22 -12.24
N THR A 10 -19.94 -17.34 -12.26
CA THR A 10 -20.04 -18.36 -11.21
C THR A 10 -18.72 -18.55 -10.47
N LYS A 11 -18.82 -18.97 -9.19
CA LYS A 11 -17.65 -19.33 -8.38
C LYS A 11 -16.78 -20.41 -9.06
N SER A 12 -17.40 -21.38 -9.74
CA SER A 12 -16.67 -22.44 -10.43
C SER A 12 -15.83 -21.92 -11.58
N GLU A 13 -16.37 -20.98 -12.36
CA GLU A 13 -15.64 -20.31 -13.45
C GLU A 13 -14.54 -19.43 -12.90
N MET A 14 -14.80 -18.66 -11.83
CA MET A 14 -13.78 -17.85 -11.15
C MET A 14 -12.59 -18.70 -10.69
N LEU A 15 -12.85 -19.87 -10.09
CA LEU A 15 -11.80 -20.77 -9.64
C LEU A 15 -11.03 -21.40 -10.81
N LYS A 16 -11.68 -21.62 -11.95
CA LYS A 16 -11.04 -22.11 -13.19
C LYS A 16 -10.14 -21.05 -13.80
N ASP A 17 -10.56 -19.79 -13.76
CA ASP A 17 -9.83 -18.66 -14.35
C ASP A 17 -8.76 -18.07 -13.40
N ALA A 18 -8.87 -18.31 -12.08
CA ALA A 18 -7.92 -17.79 -11.10
C ALA A 18 -6.43 -18.06 -11.43
N PRO A 19 -6.03 -19.24 -11.98
CA PRO A 19 -4.65 -19.45 -12.40
C PRO A 19 -4.17 -18.47 -13.48
N LEU A 20 -5.06 -17.91 -14.31
CA LEU A 20 -4.72 -16.96 -15.37
C LEU A 20 -4.17 -15.63 -14.79
N ALA A 21 -4.59 -15.26 -13.58
CA ALA A 21 -4.10 -14.10 -12.85
C ALA A 21 -2.88 -14.41 -11.98
N GLY A 22 -2.45 -15.67 -11.93
CA GLY A 22 -1.33 -16.11 -11.09
C GLY A 22 0.04 -15.81 -11.70
N ILE A 23 1.03 -15.59 -10.86
CA ILE A 23 2.42 -15.33 -11.27
C ILE A 23 3.07 -16.49 -12.07
N MET A 24 2.46 -17.67 -12.05
CA MET A 24 2.93 -18.86 -12.75
C MET A 24 2.16 -19.13 -14.05
N TYR A 25 1.31 -18.22 -14.48
CA TYR A 25 0.43 -18.43 -15.65
C TYR A 25 1.22 -18.67 -16.93
N GLU A 26 2.21 -17.84 -17.22
CA GLU A 26 3.00 -17.91 -18.45
C GLU A 26 4.09 -18.99 -18.37
N LYS A 27 3.69 -20.25 -18.38
CA LYS A 27 4.62 -21.37 -18.27
C LYS A 27 5.50 -21.57 -19.51
N SER A 28 5.11 -21.00 -20.65
CA SER A 28 5.87 -21.07 -21.91
C SER A 28 7.10 -20.19 -21.95
N LEU A 29 7.17 -19.16 -21.08
CA LEU A 29 8.32 -18.27 -20.98
C LEU A 29 9.48 -18.93 -20.24
N ASP A 30 10.69 -18.51 -20.60
CA ASP A 30 11.88 -18.75 -19.80
C ASP A 30 11.61 -18.39 -18.33
N PRO A 31 11.98 -19.25 -17.35
CA PRO A 31 11.71 -18.98 -15.94
C PRO A 31 12.32 -17.67 -15.43
N ASP A 32 13.48 -17.27 -15.93
CA ASP A 32 14.15 -16.04 -15.54
C ASP A 32 13.42 -14.81 -16.08
N ILE A 33 13.01 -14.85 -17.35
CA ILE A 33 12.20 -13.78 -17.98
C ILE A 33 10.87 -13.63 -17.22
N ARG A 34 10.17 -14.72 -16.97
CA ARG A 34 8.92 -14.69 -16.21
C ARG A 34 9.11 -14.10 -14.81
N SER A 35 10.14 -14.54 -14.09
CA SER A 35 10.40 -14.09 -12.72
C SER A 35 10.76 -12.61 -12.67
N LEU A 36 11.55 -12.12 -13.63
CA LEU A 36 11.90 -10.70 -13.72
C LEU A 36 10.69 -9.82 -14.07
N ARG A 37 9.86 -10.24 -15.04
CA ARG A 37 8.61 -9.53 -15.36
C ARG A 37 7.69 -9.43 -14.15
N GLN A 38 7.51 -10.54 -13.41
CA GLN A 38 6.69 -10.53 -12.20
C GLN A 38 7.29 -9.66 -11.08
N THR A 39 8.62 -9.66 -10.93
CA THR A 39 9.31 -8.78 -9.97
C THR A 39 9.05 -7.31 -10.30
N ILE A 40 9.14 -6.92 -11.58
CA ILE A 40 8.82 -5.56 -12.03
C ILE A 40 7.35 -5.23 -11.71
N VAL A 41 6.40 -6.11 -12.04
CA VAL A 41 4.97 -5.88 -11.75
C VAL A 41 4.71 -5.69 -10.25
N TYR A 42 5.32 -6.51 -9.38
CA TYR A 42 5.18 -6.34 -7.94
C TYR A 42 5.82 -5.04 -7.43
N GLY A 43 6.97 -4.66 -7.98
CA GLY A 43 7.57 -3.35 -7.70
C GLY A 43 6.66 -2.20 -8.10
N LEU A 44 6.05 -2.26 -9.29
CA LEU A 44 5.11 -1.27 -9.78
C LEU A 44 3.83 -1.18 -8.91
N LYS A 45 3.36 -2.30 -8.35
CA LYS A 45 2.24 -2.27 -7.37
C LYS A 45 2.60 -1.45 -6.14
N GLY A 46 3.81 -1.62 -5.60
CA GLY A 46 4.29 -0.82 -4.46
C GLY A 46 4.44 0.66 -4.81
N ILE A 47 5.03 0.97 -5.97
CA ILE A 47 5.14 2.34 -6.49
C ILE A 47 3.76 2.98 -6.62
N SER A 48 2.78 2.27 -7.16
CA SER A 48 1.40 2.78 -7.29
C SER A 48 0.74 3.05 -5.95
N ALA A 49 0.90 2.15 -4.98
CA ALA A 49 0.30 2.31 -3.66
C ALA A 49 0.85 3.56 -2.94
N TYR A 50 2.17 3.68 -2.86
CA TYR A 50 2.80 4.83 -2.20
C TYR A 50 2.64 6.12 -3.00
N GLY A 51 2.70 6.05 -4.34
CA GLY A 51 2.43 7.19 -5.21
C GLY A 51 1.00 7.72 -5.08
N HIS A 52 0.02 6.83 -4.90
CA HIS A 52 -1.36 7.22 -4.62
C HIS A 52 -1.48 7.97 -3.29
N GLN A 53 -0.91 7.43 -2.20
CA GLN A 53 -0.93 8.09 -0.89
C GLN A 53 -0.27 9.46 -0.92
N ALA A 54 0.87 9.62 -1.60
CA ALA A 54 1.51 10.91 -1.78
C ALA A 54 0.64 11.87 -2.59
N ARG A 55 0.00 11.39 -3.67
CA ARG A 55 -0.85 12.18 -4.57
C ARG A 55 -2.10 12.71 -3.87
N GLU A 56 -2.72 11.94 -2.97
CA GLU A 56 -3.85 12.39 -2.15
C GLU A 56 -3.48 13.57 -1.22
N LEU A 57 -2.20 13.74 -0.94
CA LEU A 57 -1.65 14.88 -0.21
C LEU A 57 -1.13 16.00 -1.13
N GLY A 58 -1.27 15.84 -2.46
CA GLY A 58 -0.83 16.84 -3.45
C GLY A 58 0.62 16.68 -3.94
N TYR A 59 1.28 15.57 -3.61
CA TYR A 59 2.67 15.29 -3.99
C TYR A 59 2.74 14.21 -5.08
N PHE A 60 3.47 14.48 -6.16
CA PHE A 60 3.63 13.55 -7.28
C PHE A 60 4.97 13.79 -7.99
N SER A 61 5.32 12.87 -8.90
CA SER A 61 6.53 12.94 -9.72
C SER A 61 6.20 12.46 -11.13
N ASP A 62 6.27 13.38 -12.11
CA ASP A 62 6.05 13.08 -13.52
C ASP A 62 7.06 12.02 -14.03
N GLN A 63 8.31 12.07 -13.52
CA GLN A 63 9.33 11.07 -13.85
C GLN A 63 8.89 9.66 -13.47
N VAL A 64 8.25 9.49 -12.31
CA VAL A 64 7.76 8.19 -11.84
C VAL A 64 6.57 7.74 -12.68
N ASP A 65 5.67 8.64 -13.04
CA ASP A 65 4.51 8.35 -13.87
C ASP A 65 4.93 7.88 -15.28
N ASP A 66 5.91 8.56 -15.90
CA ASP A 66 6.48 8.15 -17.19
C ASP A 66 7.21 6.81 -17.11
N PHE A 67 7.96 6.60 -16.02
CA PHE A 67 8.65 5.33 -15.81
C PHE A 67 7.65 4.17 -15.66
N TYR A 68 6.52 4.39 -14.97
CA TYR A 68 5.51 3.38 -14.75
C TYR A 68 4.98 2.79 -16.06
N ILE A 69 4.69 3.65 -17.05
CA ILE A 69 4.24 3.22 -18.38
C ILE A 69 5.32 2.42 -19.10
N THR A 70 6.57 2.92 -19.09
CA THR A 70 7.72 2.26 -19.71
C THR A 70 7.98 0.87 -19.09
N ALA A 71 7.88 0.75 -17.78
CA ALA A 71 8.09 -0.52 -17.09
C ALA A 71 6.96 -1.53 -17.33
N LEU A 72 5.70 -1.09 -17.43
CA LEU A 72 4.59 -1.95 -17.83
C LEU A 72 4.77 -2.46 -19.27
N GLU A 73 5.16 -1.60 -20.21
CA GLU A 73 5.46 -2.00 -21.59
C GLU A 73 6.53 -3.09 -21.60
N ALA A 74 7.64 -2.89 -20.88
CA ALA A 74 8.73 -3.86 -20.80
C ALA A 74 8.27 -5.26 -20.28
N THR A 75 7.23 -5.33 -19.49
CA THR A 75 6.71 -6.64 -19.01
C THR A 75 5.94 -7.41 -20.08
N THR A 76 5.63 -6.80 -21.21
CA THR A 76 4.88 -7.40 -22.33
C THR A 76 5.70 -7.49 -23.62
N ASP A 77 6.93 -7.01 -23.62
CA ASP A 77 7.82 -7.05 -24.76
C ASP A 77 8.63 -8.35 -24.79
N ASP A 78 8.27 -9.25 -25.70
CA ASP A 78 8.93 -10.55 -25.87
C ASP A 78 10.32 -10.47 -26.52
N SER A 79 10.75 -9.29 -27.01
CA SER A 79 12.06 -9.09 -27.59
C SER A 79 13.14 -8.78 -26.53
N LEU A 80 12.74 -8.45 -25.29
CA LEU A 80 13.69 -8.10 -24.23
C LEU A 80 14.44 -9.31 -23.68
N THR A 81 15.76 -9.13 -23.57
CA THR A 81 16.67 -10.12 -22.97
C THR A 81 16.60 -10.11 -21.44
N VAL A 82 17.13 -11.16 -20.81
CA VAL A 82 17.27 -11.25 -19.34
C VAL A 82 18.03 -10.05 -18.79
N GLU A 83 19.14 -9.64 -19.44
CA GLU A 83 19.95 -8.50 -19.00
C GLU A 83 19.17 -7.17 -19.06
N GLU A 84 18.30 -7.00 -20.06
CA GLU A 84 17.46 -5.81 -20.18
C GLU A 84 16.37 -5.78 -19.08
N LEU A 85 15.78 -6.92 -18.78
CA LEU A 85 14.83 -7.04 -17.70
C LEU A 85 15.47 -6.86 -16.31
N ILE A 86 16.72 -7.32 -16.11
CA ILE A 86 17.49 -7.01 -14.89
C ILE A 86 17.68 -5.50 -14.75
N ARG A 87 18.10 -4.80 -15.82
CA ARG A 87 18.22 -3.34 -15.79
C ARG A 87 16.90 -2.66 -15.48
N MET A 88 15.79 -3.14 -16.04
CA MET A 88 14.46 -2.61 -15.76
C MET A 88 14.05 -2.86 -14.29
N THR A 89 14.37 -4.02 -13.74
CA THR A 89 14.15 -4.33 -12.32
C THR A 89 14.91 -3.37 -11.41
N MET A 90 16.17 -3.09 -11.70
CA MET A 90 16.97 -2.10 -10.94
C MET A 90 16.37 -0.70 -11.03
N ARG A 91 15.96 -0.25 -12.22
CA ARG A 91 15.26 1.02 -12.40
C ARG A 91 13.92 1.08 -11.66
N THR A 92 13.22 -0.03 -11.55
CA THR A 92 12.00 -0.13 -10.74
C THR A 92 12.31 0.16 -9.26
N GLY A 93 13.42 -0.39 -8.74
CA GLY A 93 13.89 -0.08 -7.39
C GLY A 93 14.26 1.39 -7.19
N GLU A 94 14.95 2.02 -8.15
CA GLU A 94 15.29 3.45 -8.12
C GLU A 94 14.03 4.34 -8.07
N ASN A 95 13.00 4.02 -8.88
CA ASN A 95 11.75 4.76 -8.88
C ASN A 95 10.91 4.49 -7.62
N ALA A 96 10.97 3.29 -7.06
CA ALA A 96 10.36 2.99 -5.77
C ALA A 96 10.97 3.84 -4.65
N LEU A 97 12.29 4.04 -4.65
CA LEU A 97 12.96 4.91 -3.69
C LEU A 97 12.51 6.38 -3.84
N GLU A 98 12.34 6.87 -5.07
CA GLU A 98 11.86 8.23 -5.32
C GLU A 98 10.41 8.41 -4.82
N VAL A 99 9.55 7.43 -5.03
CA VAL A 99 8.17 7.47 -4.52
C VAL A 99 8.13 7.44 -3.00
N MET A 100 8.95 6.60 -2.35
CA MET A 100 9.04 6.57 -0.88
C MET A 100 9.51 7.92 -0.32
N LYS A 101 10.48 8.55 -0.97
CA LYS A 101 10.93 9.90 -0.61
C LYS A 101 9.81 10.94 -0.76
N LYS A 102 9.03 10.86 -1.85
CA LYS A 102 7.87 11.75 -2.04
C LYS A 102 6.78 11.52 -0.99
N LEU A 103 6.53 10.28 -0.60
CA LEU A 103 5.58 9.98 0.46
C LEU A 103 6.06 10.46 1.83
N ASP A 104 7.34 10.33 2.13
CA ASP A 104 7.94 10.90 3.36
C ASP A 104 7.79 12.43 3.40
N GLU A 105 8.12 13.11 2.30
CA GLU A 105 7.93 14.56 2.14
C GLU A 105 6.44 14.94 2.35
N ALA A 106 5.52 14.24 1.70
CA ALA A 106 4.09 14.48 1.82
C ALA A 106 3.57 14.32 3.26
N ASN A 107 3.98 13.25 3.93
CA ASN A 107 3.56 12.98 5.29
C ASN A 107 4.17 13.96 6.29
N THR A 108 5.46 14.28 6.17
CA THR A 108 6.15 15.17 7.11
C THR A 108 5.73 16.62 6.95
N GLU A 109 5.47 17.09 5.73
CA GLU A 109 4.97 18.44 5.50
C GLU A 109 3.50 18.60 5.92
N THR A 110 2.69 17.55 5.77
CA THR A 110 1.27 17.58 6.14
C THR A 110 1.04 17.38 7.63
N TYR A 111 1.74 16.45 8.26
CA TYR A 111 1.47 16.02 9.64
C TYR A 111 2.56 16.38 10.63
N GLY A 112 3.67 16.96 10.17
CA GLY A 112 4.84 17.28 10.97
C GLY A 112 5.86 16.14 11.03
N ASN A 113 7.09 16.45 11.44
CA ASN A 113 8.11 15.42 11.62
C ASN A 113 7.74 14.48 12.75
N PRO A 114 7.85 13.16 12.56
CA PRO A 114 7.53 12.20 13.61
C PRO A 114 8.51 12.33 14.78
N SER A 115 7.98 12.25 15.98
CA SER A 115 8.75 12.32 17.22
C SER A 115 8.43 11.14 18.13
N PRO A 116 9.36 10.72 19.01
CA PRO A 116 9.10 9.68 19.99
C PRO A 116 7.86 9.98 20.83
N HIS A 117 6.95 9.03 20.94
CA HIS A 117 5.70 9.17 21.65
C HIS A 117 5.33 7.89 22.40
N LYS A 118 4.70 8.06 23.58
CA LYS A 118 4.11 6.92 24.30
C LYS A 118 2.74 6.65 23.72
N VAL A 119 2.54 5.43 23.22
CA VAL A 119 1.25 4.97 22.67
C VAL A 119 0.58 4.10 23.72
N ASP A 120 -0.66 4.42 24.04
CA ASP A 120 -1.46 3.62 24.97
C ASP A 120 -1.88 2.29 24.30
N VAL A 121 -1.78 1.20 25.06
CA VAL A 121 -2.21 -0.15 24.65
C VAL A 121 -3.40 -0.65 25.47
N HIS A 122 -4.00 0.20 26.31
CA HIS A 122 -5.14 -0.14 27.14
C HIS A 122 -6.46 0.22 26.44
N ILE A 123 -7.47 -0.62 26.65
CA ILE A 123 -8.81 -0.40 26.11
C ILE A 123 -9.57 0.56 27.01
N LYS A 124 -10.19 1.59 26.43
CA LYS A 124 -11.15 2.47 27.09
C LYS A 124 -12.58 2.00 26.84
N LYS A 125 -13.44 2.20 27.83
CA LYS A 125 -14.87 1.89 27.72
C LYS A 125 -15.53 2.74 26.64
N GLY A 126 -16.39 2.15 25.84
CA GLY A 126 -17.21 2.82 24.83
C GLY A 126 -17.09 2.15 23.45
N PRO A 127 -17.87 2.61 22.48
CA PRO A 127 -17.75 2.14 21.11
C PRO A 127 -16.39 2.52 20.53
N PHE A 128 -15.88 1.67 19.66
CA PHE A 128 -14.57 1.90 19.07
C PHE A 128 -14.51 1.41 17.61
N ILE A 129 -13.52 1.93 16.90
CA ILE A 129 -13.10 1.47 15.57
C ILE A 129 -11.61 1.13 15.64
N ILE A 130 -11.23 -0.01 15.06
CA ILE A 130 -9.84 -0.42 14.88
C ILE A 130 -9.47 -0.15 13.43
N VAL A 131 -8.35 0.55 13.21
CA VAL A 131 -7.84 0.92 11.88
C VAL A 131 -6.52 0.22 11.65
N SER A 132 -6.48 -0.61 10.62
CA SER A 132 -5.25 -1.26 10.14
C SER A 132 -4.93 -0.76 8.74
N GLY A 133 -3.65 -0.72 8.38
CA GLY A 133 -3.19 -0.26 7.07
C GLY A 133 -2.03 0.73 7.19
N HIS A 134 -1.88 1.62 6.19
CA HIS A 134 -0.71 2.50 6.07
C HIS A 134 -1.07 3.95 5.72
N ASP A 135 -2.27 4.21 5.19
CA ASP A 135 -2.64 5.51 4.66
C ASP A 135 -2.99 6.48 5.79
N LEU A 136 -2.16 7.53 5.96
CA LEU A 136 -2.36 8.55 7.00
C LEU A 136 -3.50 9.51 6.64
N LYS A 137 -3.79 9.71 5.34
CA LYS A 137 -4.89 10.57 4.92
C LYS A 137 -6.25 9.93 5.22
N ASP A 138 -6.39 8.64 4.96
CA ASP A 138 -7.60 7.88 5.32
C ASP A 138 -7.82 7.92 6.84
N LEU A 139 -6.76 7.75 7.63
CA LEU A 139 -6.86 7.87 9.08
C LEU A 139 -7.28 9.29 9.51
N GLU A 140 -6.70 10.34 8.95
CA GLU A 140 -7.11 11.73 9.23
C GLU A 140 -8.59 11.93 8.94
N MET A 141 -9.05 11.49 7.77
CA MET A 141 -10.46 11.61 7.37
C MET A 141 -11.39 10.88 8.35
N LEU A 142 -11.01 9.68 8.80
CA LEU A 142 -11.76 8.94 9.81
C LEU A 142 -11.78 9.70 11.15
N LEU A 143 -10.65 10.26 11.58
CA LEU A 143 -10.55 11.03 12.82
C LEU A 143 -11.43 12.29 12.77
N GLU A 144 -11.44 13.01 11.65
CA GLU A 144 -12.35 14.16 11.49
C GLU A 144 -13.84 13.73 11.48
N GLN A 145 -14.18 12.65 10.77
CA GLN A 145 -15.56 12.14 10.72
C GLN A 145 -16.08 11.65 12.08
N SER A 146 -15.22 11.08 12.91
CA SER A 146 -15.57 10.52 14.23
C SER A 146 -15.48 11.52 15.37
N LYS A 147 -14.95 12.71 15.14
CA LYS A 147 -14.78 13.77 16.13
C LYS A 147 -16.09 14.14 16.82
N GLY A 148 -16.07 14.11 18.15
CA GLY A 148 -17.25 14.45 18.98
C GLY A 148 -18.36 13.42 18.99
N LYS A 149 -18.20 12.26 18.33
CA LYS A 149 -19.23 11.21 18.28
C LYS A 149 -19.13 10.17 19.41
N GLY A 150 -18.18 10.32 20.32
CA GLY A 150 -17.98 9.38 21.44
C GLY A 150 -17.41 8.03 21.02
N ILE A 151 -16.76 7.96 19.86
CA ILE A 151 -16.14 6.75 19.31
C ILE A 151 -14.63 6.82 19.58
N ASN A 152 -14.08 5.76 20.17
CA ASN A 152 -12.64 5.60 20.36
C ASN A 152 -11.99 5.04 19.09
N ILE A 153 -10.87 5.58 18.66
CA ILE A 153 -10.11 5.08 17.51
C ILE A 153 -8.83 4.43 18.02
N TYR A 154 -8.58 3.21 17.58
CA TYR A 154 -7.35 2.46 17.83
C TYR A 154 -6.70 2.11 16.49
N THR A 155 -5.39 2.21 16.43
CA THR A 155 -4.63 1.68 15.29
C THR A 155 -4.28 0.21 15.53
N HIS A 156 -3.94 -0.48 14.45
CA HIS A 156 -3.46 -1.86 14.49
C HIS A 156 -2.26 -2.03 13.56
N GLY A 157 -1.32 -2.88 13.98
CA GLY A 157 -0.18 -3.29 13.15
C GLY A 157 0.63 -2.10 12.64
N GLU A 158 0.82 -2.03 11.36
CA GLU A 158 1.69 -1.05 10.69
C GLU A 158 1.12 0.37 10.62
N MET A 159 -0.09 0.62 11.11
CA MET A 159 -0.59 1.97 11.33
C MET A 159 0.02 2.64 12.59
N LEU A 160 0.74 1.90 13.43
CA LEU A 160 1.40 2.41 14.64
C LEU A 160 2.23 3.69 14.42
N PRO A 161 2.99 3.87 13.33
CA PRO A 161 3.78 5.08 13.08
C PRO A 161 2.96 6.39 13.08
N CYS A 162 1.65 6.35 12.82
CA CYS A 162 0.80 7.53 12.84
C CYS A 162 0.85 8.30 14.17
N HIS A 163 1.07 7.59 15.27
CA HIS A 163 1.21 8.18 16.60
C HIS A 163 2.47 9.02 16.79
N GLY A 164 3.43 8.95 15.87
CA GLY A 164 4.61 9.81 15.85
C GLY A 164 4.32 11.23 15.33
N TYR A 165 3.27 11.44 14.56
CA TYR A 165 2.98 12.70 13.88
C TYR A 165 2.10 13.62 14.72
N ASP A 166 2.57 14.84 14.97
CA ASP A 166 1.83 15.84 15.78
C ASP A 166 0.47 16.19 15.17
N GLY A 167 0.38 16.24 13.83
CA GLY A 167 -0.85 16.49 13.11
C GLY A 167 -1.95 15.46 13.35
N LEU A 168 -1.58 14.23 13.73
CA LEU A 168 -2.52 13.15 14.04
C LEU A 168 -2.71 12.96 15.55
N LYS A 169 -1.67 13.14 16.36
CA LYS A 169 -1.75 13.07 17.83
C LYS A 169 -2.70 14.08 18.45
N LYS A 170 -3.00 15.18 17.75
CA LYS A 170 -3.94 16.23 18.22
C LYS A 170 -5.36 15.73 18.47
N TYR A 171 -5.76 14.58 17.90
CA TYR A 171 -7.11 14.05 18.06
C TYR A 171 -7.25 13.28 19.39
N PRO A 172 -8.02 13.76 20.38
CA PRO A 172 -8.08 13.14 21.71
C PRO A 172 -8.77 11.77 21.72
N HIS A 173 -9.49 11.42 20.68
CA HIS A 173 -10.15 10.13 20.51
C HIS A 173 -9.33 9.12 19.70
N LEU A 174 -8.14 9.49 19.20
CA LEU A 174 -7.10 8.56 18.80
C LEU A 174 -6.43 8.02 20.08
N ILE A 175 -6.94 6.90 20.59
CA ILE A 175 -6.64 6.44 21.95
C ILE A 175 -5.27 5.77 22.03
N GLY A 176 -4.99 4.86 21.11
CA GLY A 176 -3.77 4.09 21.15
C GLY A 176 -3.70 3.00 20.10
N ASN A 177 -2.84 2.01 20.31
CA ASN A 177 -2.64 0.89 19.40
C ASN A 177 -3.23 -0.40 19.97
N PHE A 178 -4.03 -1.09 19.18
CA PHE A 178 -4.60 -2.38 19.49
C PHE A 178 -3.89 -3.49 18.73
N GLY A 179 -3.31 -4.44 19.46
CA GLY A 179 -2.77 -5.64 18.89
C GLY A 179 -1.43 -5.49 18.16
N GLY A 180 -1.07 -6.54 17.47
CA GLY A 180 0.24 -6.78 16.89
C GLY A 180 0.23 -6.87 15.38
N ALA A 181 0.66 -8.03 14.84
CA ALA A 181 0.83 -8.22 13.41
C ALA A 181 -0.50 -8.48 12.69
N TRP A 182 -0.60 -8.00 11.45
CA TRP A 182 -1.82 -8.14 10.65
C TRP A 182 -2.25 -9.59 10.41
N GLN A 183 -1.33 -10.55 10.34
CA GLN A 183 -1.63 -11.99 10.19
C GLN A 183 -2.32 -12.60 11.42
N ASP A 184 -2.28 -11.93 12.56
CA ASP A 184 -2.92 -12.37 13.79
C ASP A 184 -4.32 -11.76 14.01
N GLN A 185 -4.81 -10.93 13.09
CA GLN A 185 -6.08 -10.20 13.18
C GLN A 185 -7.26 -11.10 13.55
N GLN A 186 -7.41 -12.25 12.91
CA GLN A 186 -8.51 -13.16 13.18
C GLN A 186 -8.56 -13.59 14.65
N LYS A 187 -7.39 -13.88 15.25
CA LYS A 187 -7.30 -14.25 16.67
C LYS A 187 -7.48 -13.06 17.61
N GLN A 188 -6.99 -11.89 17.22
CA GLN A 188 -6.99 -10.70 18.05
C GLN A 188 -8.35 -10.01 18.09
N PHE A 189 -9.15 -10.12 17.03
CA PHE A 189 -10.47 -9.47 16.92
C PHE A 189 -11.64 -10.38 17.29
N ASP A 190 -11.40 -11.66 17.56
CA ASP A 190 -12.43 -12.65 17.94
C ASP A 190 -12.81 -12.60 19.43
N ASN A 191 -12.21 -11.71 20.23
CA ASN A 191 -12.43 -11.62 21.68
C ASN A 191 -13.14 -10.34 22.11
#